data_8e3f1e6e488e0916e4c8e9d925d94660
#
_entry.id   8e3f1e6e488e0916e4c8e9d925d94660
#
_cell.length_a   1.000
_cell.length_b   1.000
_cell.length_c   1.000
_cell.angle_alpha   90.00
_cell.angle_beta   90.00
_cell.angle_gamma   90.00
#
_symmetry.space_group_name_H-M   'P 1'
#
loop_
_entity.id
_entity.type
_entity.pdbx_description
1 polymer ?
#
loop_
_entity_poly.entity_id
_entity_poly.type
_entity_poly.pdbx_seq_one_letter_code
_entity_poly.pdbx_strand_id
1 'polypeptide(L)'
;MKTVTKSLISLAVGFAVGAGAIGYVMQSTEVSDRSSGNAEKEPLYWVAPMDPNYRRDKPGKSPMGMDLIPYYGDDAEESSPGTVRIDPDVINNLGVTTATVTFSRLNLDIETVGYVQFDENRVLTVSPRVEGWIEKLFVKAVGNSVKAGEPLYSIYSPEMVNAQEELVLASQRGNQVLIDAAEERLRALQVSESEIKKLKETRKIQKTITVKAKQSGVLDRLTVREGAFVTPSMNLMTIAQLDKIWVIAEVFERQLNQVEVGNDVQMNLEYAPGKEWQGKVDYVYPSLNPKTRTGQVRIHFDNPD
;
A
#
# COMPACT_ATOMS: atom_id res chain seq x y z
N MET A 1 -42.12 -19.54 5.64
CA MET A 1 -42.75 -19.14 4.36
C MET A 1 -43.34 -17.71 4.32
N LYS A 2 -43.36 -16.93 5.40
CA LYS A 2 -43.93 -15.55 5.41
C LYS A 2 -42.95 -14.42 5.06
N THR A 3 -41.67 -14.66 5.02
CA THR A 3 -40.62 -13.67 4.72
C THR A 3 -40.25 -13.58 3.23
N VAL A 4 -40.38 -14.66 2.48
CA VAL A 4 -40.06 -14.71 1.04
C VAL A 4 -41.11 -13.98 0.19
N THR A 5 -42.39 -14.04 0.62
CA THR A 5 -43.51 -13.37 -0.09
C THR A 5 -43.44 -11.84 0.00
N LYS A 6 -42.93 -11.30 1.10
CA LYS A 6 -42.75 -9.83 1.24
C LYS A 6 -41.61 -9.27 0.40
N SER A 7 -40.55 -10.04 0.18
CA SER A 7 -39.42 -9.66 -0.67
C SER A 7 -39.77 -9.64 -2.14
N LEU A 8 -40.62 -10.57 -2.62
CA LEU A 8 -41.07 -10.63 -4.02
C LEU A 8 -42.05 -9.49 -4.37
N ILE A 9 -42.89 -9.07 -3.43
CA ILE A 9 -43.82 -7.93 -3.65
C ILE A 9 -43.04 -6.62 -3.74
N SER A 10 -42.01 -6.43 -2.91
CA SER A 10 -41.13 -5.25 -2.95
C SER A 10 -40.36 -5.14 -4.27
N LEU A 11 -39.91 -6.26 -4.83
CA LEU A 11 -39.20 -6.28 -6.13
C LEU A 11 -40.12 -5.94 -7.31
N ALA A 12 -41.37 -6.43 -7.30
CA ALA A 12 -42.36 -6.17 -8.35
C ALA A 12 -42.83 -4.70 -8.37
N VAL A 13 -42.98 -4.06 -7.22
CA VAL A 13 -43.34 -2.64 -7.10
C VAL A 13 -42.18 -1.74 -7.56
N GLY A 14 -40.92 -2.09 -7.24
CA GLY A 14 -39.74 -1.37 -7.69
C GLY A 14 -39.59 -1.38 -9.22
N PHE A 15 -39.90 -2.52 -9.86
CA PHE A 15 -39.80 -2.66 -11.32
C PHE A 15 -40.93 -1.89 -12.06
N ALA A 16 -42.14 -1.85 -11.51
CA ALA A 16 -43.27 -1.08 -12.09
C ALA A 16 -43.03 0.44 -12.02
N VAL A 17 -42.46 0.96 -10.94
CA VAL A 17 -42.12 2.39 -10.79
C VAL A 17 -40.94 2.77 -11.69
N GLY A 18 -39.93 1.91 -11.82
CA GLY A 18 -38.79 2.11 -12.71
C GLY A 18 -39.19 2.15 -14.20
N ALA A 19 -40.05 1.24 -14.65
CA ALA A 19 -40.52 1.18 -16.02
C ALA A 19 -41.42 2.39 -16.37
N GLY A 20 -42.23 2.89 -15.41
CA GLY A 20 -43.03 4.08 -15.57
C GLY A 20 -42.22 5.37 -15.73
N ALA A 21 -41.10 5.50 -14.97
CA ALA A 21 -40.22 6.65 -15.07
C ALA A 21 -39.44 6.69 -16.41
N ILE A 22 -39.01 5.53 -16.92
CA ILE A 22 -38.31 5.43 -18.23
C ILE A 22 -39.30 5.73 -19.36
N GLY A 23 -40.55 5.28 -19.28
CA GLY A 23 -41.57 5.57 -20.27
C GLY A 23 -41.93 7.06 -20.33
N TYR A 24 -41.98 7.76 -19.19
CA TYR A 24 -42.26 9.18 -19.12
C TYR A 24 -41.10 10.02 -19.68
N VAL A 25 -39.86 9.65 -19.47
CA VAL A 25 -38.70 10.36 -20.04
C VAL A 25 -38.58 10.13 -21.56
N MET A 26 -38.97 8.96 -22.07
CA MET A 26 -38.97 8.72 -23.53
C MET A 26 -40.10 9.41 -24.27
N GLN A 27 -41.20 9.80 -23.61
CA GLN A 27 -42.33 10.44 -24.25
C GLN A 27 -42.20 11.97 -24.31
N SER A 28 -41.21 12.58 -23.67
CA SER A 28 -40.93 14.00 -23.66
C SER A 28 -39.81 14.44 -24.62
N THR A 29 -39.27 13.56 -25.44
CA THR A 29 -38.32 13.87 -26.50
C THR A 29 -39.01 13.75 -27.89
N GLU A 30 -40.08 14.50 -28.10
CA GLU A 30 -40.41 14.89 -29.47
C GLU A 30 -39.36 15.91 -29.92
N VAL A 31 -38.41 15.43 -30.72
CA VAL A 31 -37.52 16.24 -31.51
C VAL A 31 -38.40 17.06 -32.46
N SER A 32 -38.61 18.31 -32.10
CA SER A 32 -39.24 19.30 -33.01
C SER A 32 -38.27 19.46 -34.17
N ASP A 33 -38.56 18.77 -35.26
CA ASP A 33 -37.92 18.94 -36.56
C ASP A 33 -38.32 20.35 -37.05
N ARG A 34 -37.58 21.36 -36.60
CA ARG A 34 -37.65 22.69 -37.20
C ARG A 34 -36.98 22.59 -38.55
N SER A 35 -37.78 22.29 -39.55
CA SER A 35 -37.49 22.61 -40.93
C SER A 35 -36.85 24.01 -40.96
N SER A 36 -35.55 24.04 -41.23
CA SER A 36 -34.80 25.25 -41.54
C SER A 36 -35.39 25.84 -42.80
N GLY A 37 -36.36 26.74 -42.61
CA GLY A 37 -36.78 27.63 -43.68
C GLY A 37 -35.55 28.44 -44.09
N ASN A 38 -35.11 28.21 -45.31
CA ASN A 38 -34.09 28.99 -45.99
C ASN A 38 -34.66 30.43 -46.12
N ALA A 39 -34.48 31.27 -45.09
CA ALA A 39 -34.70 32.71 -45.22
C ALA A 39 -33.60 33.17 -46.18
N GLU A 40 -33.99 33.48 -47.42
CA GLU A 40 -33.14 34.18 -48.39
C GLU A 40 -32.57 35.40 -47.68
N LYS A 41 -31.28 35.34 -47.31
CA LYS A 41 -30.56 36.50 -46.74
C LYS A 41 -30.55 37.59 -47.83
N GLU A 42 -31.18 38.72 -47.57
CA GLU A 42 -31.04 39.86 -48.44
C GLU A 42 -29.60 40.35 -48.47
N PRO A 43 -28.98 40.51 -49.63
CA PRO A 43 -27.64 41.01 -49.75
C PRO A 43 -27.53 42.44 -49.22
N LEU A 44 -26.49 42.72 -48.42
CA LEU A 44 -26.22 44.04 -47.86
C LEU A 44 -25.95 45.09 -48.93
N TYR A 45 -25.28 44.70 -49.98
CA TYR A 45 -25.06 45.51 -51.20
C TYR A 45 -24.53 44.63 -52.33
N TRP A 46 -24.40 45.19 -53.52
CA TRP A 46 -23.95 44.57 -54.75
C TRP A 46 -22.60 45.17 -55.15
N VAL A 47 -21.53 44.34 -55.44
CA VAL A 47 -20.20 44.80 -55.74
C VAL A 47 -19.80 44.40 -57.16
N ALA A 48 -19.01 45.23 -57.85
CA ALA A 48 -18.42 44.88 -59.16
C ALA A 48 -17.24 43.91 -58.98
N PRO A 49 -17.10 42.81 -59.78
CA PRO A 49 -16.04 41.81 -59.63
C PRO A 49 -14.61 42.32 -59.73
N MET A 50 -14.40 43.43 -60.47
CA MET A 50 -13.08 44.01 -60.73
C MET A 50 -12.86 45.33 -59.97
N ASP A 51 -13.83 45.90 -59.33
CA ASP A 51 -13.74 47.14 -58.53
C ASP A 51 -14.47 46.98 -57.21
N PRO A 52 -13.85 46.60 -56.10
CA PRO A 52 -14.47 46.43 -54.81
C PRO A 52 -15.06 47.73 -54.22
N ASN A 53 -14.70 48.89 -54.71
CA ASN A 53 -15.22 50.18 -54.22
C ASN A 53 -16.53 50.59 -54.89
N TYR A 54 -16.88 49.95 -56.03
CA TYR A 54 -18.16 50.21 -56.68
C TYR A 54 -19.27 49.34 -56.01
N ARG A 55 -20.10 49.99 -55.21
CA ARG A 55 -21.20 49.38 -54.45
C ARG A 55 -22.55 49.95 -54.85
N ARG A 56 -23.55 49.07 -54.91
CA ARG A 56 -24.98 49.48 -55.14
C ARG A 56 -25.91 48.66 -54.24
N ASP A 57 -27.03 49.30 -53.88
CA ASP A 57 -28.07 48.69 -53.06
C ASP A 57 -29.04 47.79 -53.86
N LYS A 58 -28.88 47.71 -55.17
CA LYS A 58 -29.76 46.93 -56.07
C LYS A 58 -28.94 46.13 -57.10
N PRO A 59 -29.43 44.97 -57.55
CA PRO A 59 -28.80 44.23 -58.63
C PRO A 59 -28.76 45.02 -59.91
N GLY A 60 -27.69 44.89 -60.71
CA GLY A 60 -27.52 45.63 -61.96
C GLY A 60 -26.17 45.39 -62.60
N LYS A 61 -25.81 46.19 -63.61
CA LYS A 61 -24.50 46.11 -64.26
C LYS A 61 -23.57 47.22 -63.79
N SER A 62 -22.30 46.94 -63.71
CA SER A 62 -21.26 47.95 -63.50
C SER A 62 -21.14 48.87 -64.71
N PRO A 63 -20.47 50.04 -64.60
CA PRO A 63 -20.17 50.90 -65.71
C PRO A 63 -19.45 50.27 -66.91
N MET A 64 -18.75 49.12 -66.61
CA MET A 64 -18.02 48.34 -67.62
C MET A 64 -18.84 47.17 -68.19
N GLY A 65 -20.16 47.09 -67.89
CA GLY A 65 -21.09 46.12 -68.45
C GLY A 65 -21.13 44.72 -67.77
N MET A 66 -20.35 44.49 -66.68
CA MET A 66 -20.34 43.21 -65.89
C MET A 66 -21.48 43.23 -64.87
N ASP A 67 -22.03 42.04 -64.61
CA ASP A 67 -23.07 41.87 -63.58
C ASP A 67 -22.49 42.02 -62.19
N LEU A 68 -23.16 42.69 -61.29
CA LEU A 68 -22.81 42.92 -59.93
C LEU A 68 -23.05 41.61 -59.12
N ILE A 69 -22.13 41.26 -58.22
CA ILE A 69 -22.20 40.10 -57.33
C ILE A 69 -22.80 40.55 -56.00
N PRO A 70 -23.79 39.82 -55.44
CA PRO A 70 -24.34 40.12 -54.14
C PRO A 70 -23.35 39.87 -53.04
N TYR A 71 -23.18 40.85 -52.14
CA TYR A 71 -22.31 40.69 -50.91
C TYR A 71 -23.22 40.60 -49.68
N TYR A 72 -23.10 39.48 -48.97
CA TYR A 72 -23.93 39.17 -47.81
C TYR A 72 -23.26 39.54 -46.46
N GLY A 73 -22.12 40.25 -46.49
CA GLY A 73 -21.26 40.47 -45.33
C GLY A 73 -20.32 39.31 -45.14
N ASP A 74 -19.16 39.55 -44.50
CA ASP A 74 -18.36 38.45 -43.98
C ASP A 74 -19.26 37.69 -43.04
N ASP A 75 -19.46 36.38 -43.32
CA ASP A 75 -20.17 35.49 -42.41
C ASP A 75 -19.40 35.45 -41.09
N ALA A 76 -19.69 36.44 -40.25
CA ALA A 76 -19.41 36.33 -38.83
C ALA A 76 -20.40 35.27 -38.33
N GLU A 77 -20.07 33.97 -38.50
CA GLU A 77 -20.62 32.94 -37.64
C GLU A 77 -20.47 33.48 -36.23
N GLU A 78 -21.58 33.60 -35.51
CA GLU A 78 -21.64 34.06 -34.14
C GLU A 78 -20.57 33.28 -33.34
N SER A 79 -19.42 33.92 -33.16
CA SER A 79 -18.37 33.37 -32.31
C SER A 79 -18.93 33.34 -30.90
N SER A 80 -19.07 32.16 -30.34
CA SER A 80 -19.46 31.98 -28.95
C SER A 80 -18.65 32.93 -28.06
N PRO A 81 -19.26 33.56 -27.03
CA PRO A 81 -18.52 34.47 -26.15
C PRO A 81 -17.26 33.79 -25.59
N GLY A 82 -16.11 34.40 -25.88
CA GLY A 82 -14.79 33.85 -25.47
C GLY A 82 -13.96 33.21 -26.59
N THR A 83 -14.45 33.15 -27.83
CA THR A 83 -13.71 32.66 -28.99
C THR A 83 -12.93 33.79 -29.66
N VAL A 84 -11.61 33.70 -29.72
CA VAL A 84 -10.76 34.59 -30.48
C VAL A 84 -10.36 33.91 -31.80
N ARG A 85 -10.79 34.45 -32.92
CA ARG A 85 -10.40 33.95 -34.25
C ARG A 85 -9.11 34.63 -34.67
N ILE A 86 -8.07 33.85 -34.92
CA ILE A 86 -6.81 34.35 -35.43
C ILE A 86 -6.65 33.84 -36.87
N ASP A 87 -6.27 34.73 -37.76
CA ASP A 87 -6.04 34.40 -39.17
C ASP A 87 -4.99 33.31 -39.32
N PRO A 88 -5.23 32.27 -40.15
CA PRO A 88 -4.27 31.19 -40.36
C PRO A 88 -2.88 31.67 -40.81
N ASP A 89 -2.79 32.73 -41.55
CA ASP A 89 -1.52 33.32 -41.99
C ASP A 89 -0.73 33.92 -40.82
N VAL A 90 -1.42 34.49 -39.83
CA VAL A 90 -0.82 35.01 -38.60
C VAL A 90 -0.32 33.86 -37.73
N ILE A 91 -1.10 32.77 -37.63
CA ILE A 91 -0.70 31.55 -36.86
C ILE A 91 0.57 30.96 -37.44
N ASN A 92 0.66 30.79 -38.76
CA ASN A 92 1.80 30.24 -39.44
C ASN A 92 3.07 31.10 -39.29
N ASN A 93 2.91 32.43 -39.38
CA ASN A 93 4.06 33.38 -39.30
C ASN A 93 4.57 33.53 -37.84
N LEU A 94 3.75 33.35 -36.83
CA LEU A 94 4.11 33.44 -35.40
C LEU A 94 4.66 32.13 -34.85
N GLY A 95 4.59 31.02 -35.59
CA GLY A 95 5.01 29.72 -35.12
C GLY A 95 4.15 29.22 -33.92
N VAL A 96 2.89 29.62 -33.84
CA VAL A 96 1.99 29.19 -32.76
C VAL A 96 1.67 27.72 -32.91
N THR A 97 2.03 26.93 -31.92
CA THR A 97 1.65 25.53 -31.82
C THR A 97 0.48 25.37 -30.86
N THR A 98 -0.52 24.60 -31.27
CA THR A 98 -1.66 24.25 -30.42
C THR A 98 -1.58 22.79 -30.01
N ALA A 99 -2.00 22.50 -28.78
CA ALA A 99 -2.13 21.14 -28.29
C ALA A 99 -3.53 20.94 -27.67
N THR A 100 -4.06 19.75 -27.85
CA THR A 100 -5.35 19.40 -27.25
C THR A 100 -5.16 19.19 -25.76
N VAL A 101 -5.95 19.87 -24.95
CA VAL A 101 -5.99 19.64 -23.49
C VAL A 101 -6.71 18.34 -23.22
N THR A 102 -6.02 17.41 -22.60
CA THR A 102 -6.60 16.13 -22.17
C THR A 102 -6.61 16.07 -20.64
N PHE A 103 -7.67 15.48 -20.09
CA PHE A 103 -7.74 15.20 -18.66
C PHE A 103 -6.87 13.96 -18.38
N SER A 104 -5.80 14.11 -17.60
CA SER A 104 -4.94 12.99 -17.19
C SER A 104 -4.62 13.08 -15.70
N ARG A 105 -4.35 11.93 -15.08
CA ARG A 105 -3.80 11.91 -13.72
C ARG A 105 -2.32 12.25 -13.81
N LEU A 106 -1.91 13.27 -13.09
CA LEU A 106 -0.49 13.58 -12.91
C LEU A 106 0.03 12.71 -11.76
N ASN A 107 0.88 11.75 -12.08
CA ASN A 107 1.62 11.02 -11.05
C ASN A 107 2.80 11.90 -10.64
N LEU A 108 2.95 12.08 -9.33
CA LEU A 108 4.09 12.77 -8.76
C LEU A 108 4.99 11.71 -8.13
N ASP A 109 6.19 11.55 -8.67
CA ASP A 109 7.18 10.65 -8.12
C ASP A 109 7.97 11.39 -7.03
N ILE A 110 8.06 10.78 -5.85
CA ILE A 110 8.81 11.31 -4.72
C ILE A 110 10.05 10.44 -4.55
N GLU A 111 11.21 10.99 -4.93
CA GLU A 111 12.49 10.34 -4.69
C GLU A 111 13.03 10.70 -3.33
N THR A 112 13.40 9.70 -2.55
CA THR A 112 13.93 9.88 -1.21
C THR A 112 14.86 8.74 -0.82
N VAL A 113 15.55 8.92 0.31
CA VAL A 113 16.41 7.90 0.91
C VAL A 113 15.67 7.20 2.05
N GLY A 114 15.99 5.90 2.23
CA GLY A 114 15.42 5.11 3.32
C GLY A 114 16.45 4.16 3.91
N TYR A 115 16.16 3.70 5.12
CA TYR A 115 16.99 2.74 5.85
C TYR A 115 16.24 1.43 6.01
N VAL A 116 16.87 0.34 5.60
CA VAL A 116 16.34 -1.01 5.79
C VAL A 116 16.43 -1.40 7.25
N GLN A 117 15.32 -1.89 7.80
CA GLN A 117 15.22 -2.36 9.18
C GLN A 117 14.47 -3.69 9.22
N PHE A 118 14.66 -4.43 10.32
CA PHE A 118 13.85 -5.62 10.58
C PHE A 118 12.39 -5.23 10.83
N ASP A 119 11.47 -6.09 10.41
CA ASP A 119 10.08 -5.99 10.84
C ASP A 119 10.01 -6.32 12.35
N GLU A 120 9.77 -5.29 13.18
CA GLU A 120 9.70 -5.42 14.64
C GLU A 120 8.64 -6.42 15.11
N ASN A 121 7.57 -6.62 14.32
CA ASN A 121 6.53 -7.61 14.62
C ASN A 121 7.04 -9.06 14.47
N ARG A 122 8.18 -9.24 13.79
CA ARG A 122 8.80 -10.53 13.50
C ARG A 122 10.12 -10.73 14.22
N VAL A 123 10.38 -9.92 15.22
CA VAL A 123 11.53 -10.02 16.10
C VAL A 123 11.14 -10.79 17.36
N LEU A 124 11.80 -11.90 17.60
CA LEU A 124 11.61 -12.71 18.79
C LEU A 124 12.74 -12.45 19.80
N THR A 125 12.37 -11.97 20.96
CA THR A 125 13.27 -11.87 22.10
C THR A 125 13.31 -13.20 22.87
N VAL A 126 14.49 -13.72 23.11
CA VAL A 126 14.73 -14.94 23.86
C VAL A 126 15.25 -14.58 25.25
N SER A 127 14.40 -14.80 26.25
CA SER A 127 14.72 -14.64 27.68
C SER A 127 14.59 -15.96 28.40
N PRO A 128 15.41 -16.23 29.42
CA PRO A 128 15.28 -17.44 30.22
C PRO A 128 14.01 -17.40 31.07
N ARG A 129 13.45 -18.54 31.41
CA ARG A 129 12.28 -18.64 32.29
C ARG A 129 12.66 -18.85 33.76
N VAL A 130 13.88 -19.28 33.95
CA VAL A 130 14.46 -19.57 35.27
C VAL A 130 15.80 -18.85 35.40
N GLU A 131 16.19 -18.60 36.61
CA GLU A 131 17.58 -18.20 36.90
C GLU A 131 18.52 -19.38 36.81
N GLY A 132 19.76 -19.09 36.40
CA GLY A 132 20.77 -20.14 36.28
C GLY A 132 22.00 -19.71 35.50
N TRP A 133 22.84 -20.66 35.21
CA TRP A 133 24.09 -20.47 34.48
C TRP A 133 23.99 -21.03 33.05
N ILE A 134 24.45 -20.26 32.09
CA ILE A 134 24.60 -20.73 30.72
C ILE A 134 25.82 -21.63 30.62
N GLU A 135 25.59 -22.92 30.45
CA GLU A 135 26.65 -23.89 30.31
C GLU A 135 27.26 -23.87 28.90
N LYS A 136 26.41 -23.78 27.90
CA LYS A 136 26.83 -23.81 26.50
C LYS A 136 25.97 -22.91 25.63
N LEU A 137 26.61 -22.20 24.69
CA LEU A 137 25.97 -21.49 23.61
C LEU A 137 26.22 -22.22 22.29
N PHE A 138 25.13 -22.57 21.60
CA PHE A 138 25.23 -23.21 20.27
C PHE A 138 25.31 -22.16 19.16
N VAL A 139 24.67 -21.01 19.35
CA VAL A 139 24.72 -19.86 18.42
C VAL A 139 25.65 -18.81 19.04
N LYS A 140 26.79 -18.53 18.39
CA LYS A 140 27.90 -17.78 19.01
C LYS A 140 28.14 -16.38 18.40
N ALA A 141 27.55 -16.09 17.26
CA ALA A 141 27.78 -14.82 16.55
C ALA A 141 26.48 -14.21 16.03
N VAL A 142 26.39 -12.88 16.12
CA VAL A 142 25.38 -12.08 15.44
C VAL A 142 25.51 -12.31 13.93
N GLY A 143 24.38 -12.37 13.21
CA GLY A 143 24.33 -12.71 11.81
C GLY A 143 24.18 -14.22 11.51
N ASN A 144 24.34 -15.10 12.51
CA ASN A 144 24.11 -16.53 12.29
C ASN A 144 22.64 -16.81 12.01
N SER A 145 22.39 -17.62 10.97
CA SER A 145 21.06 -18.15 10.69
C SER A 145 20.70 -19.24 11.70
N VAL A 146 19.47 -19.23 12.15
CA VAL A 146 18.90 -20.16 13.12
C VAL A 146 17.61 -20.74 12.55
N LYS A 147 17.43 -22.06 12.64
CA LYS A 147 16.20 -22.73 12.24
C LYS A 147 15.29 -23.00 13.43
N ALA A 148 13.99 -23.00 13.23
CA ALA A 148 13.04 -23.41 14.26
C ALA A 148 13.37 -24.82 14.77
N GLY A 149 13.42 -25.00 16.11
CA GLY A 149 13.83 -26.23 16.76
C GLY A 149 15.33 -26.41 16.96
N GLU A 150 16.19 -25.57 16.39
CA GLU A 150 17.64 -25.60 16.58
C GLU A 150 18.02 -25.21 18.02
N PRO A 151 19.02 -25.85 18.63
CA PRO A 151 19.45 -25.53 19.98
C PRO A 151 20.12 -24.15 20.01
N LEU A 152 19.72 -23.31 20.96
CA LEU A 152 20.26 -21.96 21.18
C LEU A 152 21.30 -21.94 22.28
N TYR A 153 20.93 -22.45 23.45
CA TYR A 153 21.78 -22.52 24.61
C TYR A 153 21.36 -23.66 25.55
N SER A 154 22.26 -24.09 26.42
CA SER A 154 21.95 -24.95 27.54
C SER A 154 22.13 -24.19 28.86
N ILE A 155 21.18 -24.37 29.77
CA ILE A 155 21.14 -23.70 31.06
C ILE A 155 21.12 -24.72 32.18
N TYR A 156 21.94 -24.48 33.21
CA TYR A 156 21.84 -25.13 34.50
C TYR A 156 21.05 -24.25 35.44
N SER A 157 19.99 -24.79 36.04
CA SER A 157 19.15 -24.08 37.01
C SER A 157 18.81 -25.01 38.17
N PRO A 158 19.11 -24.62 39.42
CA PRO A 158 18.67 -25.37 40.59
C PRO A 158 17.15 -25.55 40.67
N GLU A 159 16.40 -24.52 40.33
CA GLU A 159 14.93 -24.57 40.30
C GLU A 159 14.43 -25.66 39.34
N MET A 160 15.05 -25.76 38.16
CA MET A 160 14.72 -26.76 37.16
C MET A 160 15.04 -28.17 37.61
N VAL A 161 16.14 -28.36 38.33
CA VAL A 161 16.53 -29.65 38.93
C VAL A 161 15.52 -30.05 39.99
N ASN A 162 15.16 -29.14 40.91
CA ASN A 162 14.17 -29.38 41.96
C ASN A 162 12.80 -29.76 41.38
N ALA A 163 12.32 -29.07 40.32
CA ALA A 163 11.07 -29.41 39.68
C ALA A 163 11.07 -30.82 39.04
N GLN A 164 12.21 -31.23 38.48
CA GLN A 164 12.37 -32.61 37.97
C GLN A 164 12.37 -33.64 39.09
N GLU A 165 13.06 -33.37 40.21
CA GLU A 165 13.07 -34.23 41.39
C GLU A 165 11.67 -34.44 41.95
N GLU A 166 10.88 -33.35 42.02
CA GLU A 166 9.50 -33.38 42.47
C GLU A 166 8.64 -34.31 41.59
N LEU A 167 8.77 -34.25 40.26
CA LEU A 167 8.04 -35.14 39.34
C LEU A 167 8.48 -36.61 39.53
N VAL A 168 9.77 -36.88 39.68
CA VAL A 168 10.28 -38.22 39.89
C VAL A 168 9.74 -38.80 41.20
N LEU A 169 9.76 -38.02 42.29
CA LEU A 169 9.23 -38.43 43.58
C LEU A 169 7.73 -38.67 43.55
N ALA A 170 6.97 -37.78 42.89
CA ALA A 170 5.53 -37.94 42.72
C ALA A 170 5.18 -39.20 41.93
N SER A 171 5.96 -39.50 40.87
CA SER A 171 5.79 -40.70 40.06
C SER A 171 6.11 -41.98 40.83
N GLN A 172 7.13 -41.98 41.74
CA GLN A 172 7.44 -43.11 42.60
C GLN A 172 6.34 -43.43 43.63
N ARG A 173 5.69 -42.39 44.15
CA ARG A 173 4.56 -42.50 45.10
C ARG A 173 3.25 -42.89 44.45
N GLY A 174 3.12 -42.81 43.15
CA GLY A 174 1.90 -43.13 42.39
C GLY A 174 0.72 -42.19 42.64
N ASN A 175 0.97 -40.98 43.15
CA ASN A 175 -0.07 -39.99 43.41
C ASN A 175 -0.29 -39.11 42.14
N GLN A 176 -1.38 -39.38 41.44
CA GLN A 176 -1.68 -38.70 40.18
C GLN A 176 -1.79 -37.17 40.32
N VAL A 177 -2.40 -36.66 41.40
CA VAL A 177 -2.55 -35.23 41.65
C VAL A 177 -1.18 -34.54 41.76
N LEU A 178 -0.22 -35.18 42.47
CA LEU A 178 1.14 -34.63 42.58
C LEU A 178 1.91 -34.73 41.24
N ILE A 179 1.67 -35.79 40.46
CA ILE A 179 2.26 -35.95 39.15
C ILE A 179 1.80 -34.82 38.22
N ASP A 180 0.49 -34.61 38.16
CA ASP A 180 -0.11 -33.56 37.29
C ASP A 180 0.37 -32.16 37.67
N ALA A 181 0.48 -31.87 38.98
CA ALA A 181 1.01 -30.60 39.47
C ALA A 181 2.48 -30.39 39.13
N ALA A 182 3.31 -31.42 39.27
CA ALA A 182 4.72 -31.34 38.91
C ALA A 182 4.97 -31.25 37.41
N GLU A 183 4.14 -31.92 36.59
CA GLU A 183 4.16 -31.76 35.13
C GLU A 183 3.80 -30.32 34.71
N GLU A 184 2.75 -29.76 35.29
CA GLU A 184 2.32 -28.40 35.00
C GLU A 184 3.39 -27.37 35.36
N ARG A 185 4.08 -27.58 36.49
CA ARG A 185 5.25 -26.77 36.89
C ARG A 185 6.37 -26.83 35.85
N LEU A 186 6.72 -28.03 35.37
CA LEU A 186 7.73 -28.18 34.33
C LEU A 186 7.31 -27.54 33.00
N ARG A 187 6.05 -27.64 32.63
CA ARG A 187 5.48 -26.92 31.45
C ARG A 187 5.60 -25.40 31.61
N ALA A 188 5.29 -24.88 32.79
CA ALA A 188 5.44 -23.44 33.07
C ALA A 188 6.89 -22.97 32.93
N LEU A 189 7.86 -23.85 33.26
CA LEU A 189 9.28 -23.61 33.07
C LEU A 189 9.76 -23.88 31.62
N GLN A 190 8.85 -24.17 30.69
CA GLN A 190 9.07 -24.42 29.27
C GLN A 190 9.94 -25.69 28.97
N VAL A 191 9.88 -26.67 29.84
CA VAL A 191 10.38 -28.02 29.53
C VAL A 191 9.47 -28.64 28.48
N SER A 192 10.02 -29.23 27.44
CA SER A 192 9.24 -29.84 26.37
C SER A 192 8.51 -31.11 26.84
N GLU A 193 7.33 -31.38 26.26
CA GLU A 193 6.56 -32.60 26.58
C GLU A 193 7.37 -33.88 26.35
N SER A 194 8.25 -33.88 25.36
CA SER A 194 9.15 -35.00 25.08
C SER A 194 10.16 -35.25 26.21
N GLU A 195 10.66 -34.15 26.82
CA GLU A 195 11.59 -34.24 27.94
C GLU A 195 10.87 -34.64 29.22
N ILE A 196 9.65 -34.13 29.48
CA ILE A 196 8.80 -34.53 30.60
C ILE A 196 8.49 -36.04 30.52
N LYS A 197 8.07 -36.53 29.34
CA LYS A 197 7.81 -37.95 29.10
C LYS A 197 9.04 -38.80 29.32
N LYS A 198 10.20 -38.38 28.77
CA LYS A 198 11.46 -39.07 28.97
C LYS A 198 11.87 -39.12 30.43
N LEU A 199 11.64 -38.03 31.19
CA LEU A 199 11.94 -38.00 32.65
C LEU A 199 11.05 -38.98 33.42
N LYS A 200 9.77 -39.10 33.09
CA LYS A 200 8.85 -40.08 33.71
C LYS A 200 9.27 -41.50 33.42
N GLU A 201 9.68 -41.81 32.21
CA GLU A 201 10.11 -43.15 31.78
C GLU A 201 11.46 -43.54 32.38
N THR A 202 12.46 -42.64 32.26
CA THR A 202 13.83 -42.93 32.65
C THR A 202 14.16 -42.63 34.11
N ARG A 203 13.36 -41.75 34.74
CA ARG A 203 13.57 -41.18 36.08
C ARG A 203 14.97 -40.56 36.28
N LYS A 204 15.60 -40.20 35.17
CA LYS A 204 16.96 -39.64 35.17
C LYS A 204 16.88 -38.12 35.05
N ILE A 205 17.23 -37.43 36.12
CA ILE A 205 17.26 -35.96 36.18
C ILE A 205 18.37 -35.44 35.30
N GLN A 206 18.01 -34.42 34.47
CA GLN A 206 18.95 -33.70 33.63
C GLN A 206 19.35 -32.40 34.34
N LYS A 207 20.64 -32.24 34.62
CA LYS A 207 21.15 -31.02 35.27
C LYS A 207 21.02 -29.79 34.36
N THR A 208 21.21 -30.00 33.07
CA THR A 208 21.13 -28.92 32.07
C THR A 208 19.99 -29.18 31.11
N ILE A 209 19.28 -28.12 30.76
CA ILE A 209 18.18 -28.14 29.78
C ILE A 209 18.58 -27.31 28.57
N THR A 210 18.31 -27.81 27.38
CA THR A 210 18.62 -27.13 26.14
C THR A 210 17.39 -26.36 25.65
N VAL A 211 17.53 -25.05 25.55
CA VAL A 211 16.49 -24.17 24.98
C VAL A 211 16.67 -24.09 23.47
N LYS A 212 15.58 -24.30 22.76
CA LYS A 212 15.52 -24.33 21.29
C LYS A 212 14.84 -23.10 20.73
N ALA A 213 15.19 -22.73 19.50
CA ALA A 213 14.56 -21.65 18.76
C ALA A 213 13.09 -21.95 18.48
N LYS A 214 12.21 -21.01 18.76
CA LYS A 214 10.77 -21.12 18.45
C LYS A 214 10.44 -20.80 17.01
N GLN A 215 11.30 -20.02 16.35
CA GLN A 215 11.16 -19.59 14.95
C GLN A 215 12.50 -19.61 14.24
N SER A 216 12.47 -19.70 12.91
CA SER A 216 13.66 -19.50 12.08
C SER A 216 13.91 -18.00 11.91
N GLY A 217 15.17 -17.63 11.67
CA GLY A 217 15.57 -16.24 11.46
C GLY A 217 17.08 -16.07 11.57
N VAL A 218 17.52 -14.84 11.74
CA VAL A 218 18.93 -14.47 11.93
C VAL A 218 19.10 -13.86 13.32
N LEU A 219 20.19 -14.20 13.98
CA LEU A 219 20.54 -13.64 15.27
C LEU A 219 20.94 -12.17 15.11
N ASP A 220 20.07 -11.27 15.55
CA ASP A 220 20.29 -9.81 15.51
C ASP A 220 21.18 -9.35 16.68
N ARG A 221 20.92 -9.88 17.88
CA ARG A 221 21.63 -9.48 19.09
C ARG A 221 21.96 -10.69 19.96
N LEU A 222 23.13 -10.67 20.58
CA LEU A 222 23.59 -11.65 21.55
C LEU A 222 24.26 -10.94 22.73
N THR A 223 23.60 -10.96 23.89
CA THR A 223 24.06 -10.25 25.09
C THR A 223 24.70 -11.12 26.12
N VAL A 224 24.64 -12.46 25.97
CA VAL A 224 25.12 -13.44 26.94
C VAL A 224 26.35 -14.18 26.42
N ARG A 225 27.11 -14.74 27.35
CA ARG A 225 28.26 -15.63 27.08
C ARG A 225 28.14 -16.91 27.88
N GLU A 226 28.91 -17.96 27.49
CA GLU A 226 29.04 -19.18 28.25
C GLU A 226 29.60 -18.88 29.66
N GLY A 227 29.08 -19.52 30.69
CA GLY A 227 29.41 -19.29 32.09
C GLY A 227 28.67 -18.12 32.76
N ALA A 228 27.92 -17.33 32.02
CA ALA A 228 27.17 -16.19 32.59
C ALA A 228 25.98 -16.67 33.44
N PHE A 229 25.76 -16.01 34.57
CA PHE A 229 24.53 -16.14 35.35
C PHE A 229 23.45 -15.29 34.73
N VAL A 230 22.26 -15.85 34.55
CA VAL A 230 21.11 -15.17 33.90
C VAL A 230 19.86 -15.27 34.75
N THR A 231 18.98 -14.25 34.59
CA THR A 231 17.71 -14.18 35.30
C THR A 231 16.55 -13.97 34.27
N PRO A 232 15.30 -14.27 34.62
CA PRO A 232 14.15 -14.15 33.71
C PRO A 232 13.95 -12.78 33.11
N SER A 233 14.44 -11.71 33.76
CA SER A 233 14.36 -10.33 33.26
C SER A 233 15.37 -10.01 32.15
N MET A 234 16.37 -10.86 31.93
CA MET A 234 17.43 -10.62 30.95
C MET A 234 17.00 -11.02 29.54
N ASN A 235 17.26 -10.12 28.58
CA ASN A 235 17.20 -10.47 27.17
C ASN A 235 18.52 -11.08 26.74
N LEU A 236 18.56 -12.39 26.46
CA LEU A 236 19.78 -13.11 26.10
C LEU A 236 20.16 -12.92 24.64
N MET A 237 19.18 -12.99 23.77
CA MET A 237 19.36 -12.86 22.33
C MET A 237 18.07 -12.43 21.64
N THR A 238 18.21 -11.89 20.44
CA THR A 238 17.12 -11.48 19.59
C THR A 238 17.26 -12.17 18.24
N ILE A 239 16.17 -12.79 17.77
CA ILE A 239 16.11 -13.49 16.47
C ILE A 239 15.11 -12.75 15.60
N ALA A 240 15.55 -12.23 14.46
CA ALA A 240 14.73 -11.53 13.47
C ALA A 240 14.48 -12.40 12.25
N GLN A 241 13.25 -12.42 11.75
CA GLN A 241 12.94 -13.00 10.45
C GLN A 241 13.28 -12.00 9.35
N LEU A 242 13.78 -12.48 8.22
CA LEU A 242 14.22 -11.64 7.11
C LEU A 242 13.31 -11.72 5.88
N ASP A 243 12.35 -12.64 5.85
CA ASP A 243 11.41 -12.82 4.74
C ASP A 243 10.56 -11.58 4.43
N LYS A 244 10.43 -10.69 5.42
CA LYS A 244 9.81 -9.38 5.31
C LYS A 244 10.65 -8.36 6.04
N ILE A 245 10.82 -7.21 5.40
CA ILE A 245 11.63 -6.12 5.93
C ILE A 245 10.84 -4.81 5.86
N TRP A 246 11.22 -3.88 6.72
CA TRP A 246 10.76 -2.51 6.66
C TRP A 246 11.84 -1.61 6.07
N VAL A 247 11.40 -0.61 5.35
CA VAL A 247 12.23 0.53 4.97
C VAL A 247 11.60 1.77 5.58
N ILE A 248 12.38 2.48 6.38
CA ILE A 248 11.98 3.78 6.91
C ILE A 248 12.55 4.83 5.98
N ALA A 249 11.68 5.43 5.17
CA ALA A 249 12.02 6.50 4.25
C ALA A 249 11.81 7.88 4.92
N GLU A 250 12.66 8.84 4.58
CA GLU A 250 12.58 10.20 5.09
C GLU A 250 12.04 11.15 4.02
N VAL A 251 10.77 11.52 4.10
CA VAL A 251 10.07 12.37 3.15
C VAL A 251 10.02 13.81 3.67
N PHE A 252 10.35 14.79 2.82
CA PHE A 252 10.27 16.21 3.20
C PHE A 252 8.83 16.62 3.55
N GLU A 253 8.68 17.50 4.54
CA GLU A 253 7.40 18.02 5.03
C GLU A 253 6.46 18.47 3.89
N ARG A 254 7.00 19.18 2.89
CA ARG A 254 6.23 19.69 1.74
C ARG A 254 5.62 18.60 0.85
N GLN A 255 6.15 17.38 0.88
CA GLN A 255 5.72 16.25 0.05
C GLN A 255 4.93 15.21 0.87
N LEU A 256 5.01 15.29 2.20
CA LEU A 256 4.43 14.29 3.10
C LEU A 256 2.91 14.17 2.98
N ASN A 257 2.22 15.28 2.67
CA ASN A 257 0.78 15.32 2.45
C ASN A 257 0.32 14.59 1.16
N GLN A 258 1.26 14.20 0.32
CA GLN A 258 1.01 13.46 -0.93
C GLN A 258 1.24 11.95 -0.76
N VAL A 259 1.80 11.55 0.39
CA VAL A 259 2.06 10.14 0.71
C VAL A 259 0.92 9.58 1.52
N GLU A 260 0.28 8.55 0.97
CA GLU A 260 -0.83 7.86 1.62
C GLU A 260 -0.49 6.38 1.86
N VAL A 261 -1.09 5.80 2.89
CA VAL A 261 -0.99 4.37 3.16
C VAL A 261 -1.55 3.60 1.96
N GLY A 262 -0.78 2.63 1.47
CA GLY A 262 -1.12 1.82 0.29
C GLY A 262 -0.48 2.31 -1.01
N ASN A 263 0.20 3.47 -1.04
CA ASN A 263 0.96 3.89 -2.21
C ASN A 263 2.02 2.85 -2.57
N ASP A 264 2.19 2.60 -3.86
CA ASP A 264 3.23 1.73 -4.37
C ASP A 264 4.59 2.43 -4.29
N VAL A 265 5.61 1.69 -3.89
CA VAL A 265 6.98 2.19 -3.74
C VAL A 265 7.94 1.25 -4.44
N GLN A 266 8.87 1.83 -5.17
CA GLN A 266 9.99 1.14 -5.81
C GLN A 266 11.28 1.48 -5.07
N MET A 267 12.04 0.46 -4.68
CA MET A 267 13.34 0.62 -4.02
C MET A 267 14.45 0.10 -4.92
N ASN A 268 15.49 0.90 -5.04
CA ASN A 268 16.74 0.55 -5.72
C ASN A 268 17.89 0.58 -4.71
N LEU A 269 18.79 -0.37 -4.80
CA LEU A 269 19.96 -0.46 -3.92
C LEU A 269 21.25 -0.29 -4.74
N GLU A 270 22.14 0.58 -4.30
CA GLU A 270 23.38 0.88 -5.01
C GLU A 270 24.27 -0.35 -5.26
N TYR A 271 24.29 -1.30 -4.30
CA TYR A 271 25.10 -2.52 -4.43
C TYR A 271 24.48 -3.58 -5.36
N ALA A 272 23.23 -3.39 -5.81
CA ALA A 272 22.53 -4.32 -6.69
C ALA A 272 21.88 -3.56 -7.87
N PRO A 273 22.70 -2.98 -8.78
CA PRO A 273 22.18 -2.18 -9.87
C PRO A 273 21.31 -3.03 -10.81
N GLY A 274 20.14 -2.49 -11.16
CA GLY A 274 19.18 -3.15 -12.05
C GLY A 274 18.22 -4.13 -11.35
N LYS A 275 18.36 -4.36 -10.05
CA LYS A 275 17.34 -5.08 -9.24
C LYS A 275 16.42 -4.06 -8.57
N GLU A 276 15.14 -4.22 -8.80
CA GLU A 276 14.09 -3.35 -8.27
C GLU A 276 13.22 -4.16 -7.29
N TRP A 277 12.94 -3.57 -6.15
CA TRP A 277 12.04 -4.13 -5.17
C TRP A 277 10.75 -3.33 -5.12
N GLN A 278 9.63 -4.01 -5.16
CA GLN A 278 8.30 -3.43 -5.06
C GLN A 278 7.80 -3.54 -3.62
N GLY A 279 7.33 -2.43 -3.07
CA GLY A 279 6.79 -2.37 -1.72
C GLY A 279 5.56 -1.47 -1.67
N LYS A 280 4.98 -1.38 -0.48
CA LYS A 280 3.83 -0.49 -0.23
C LYS A 280 4.06 0.31 1.04
N VAL A 281 3.57 1.54 1.02
CA VAL A 281 3.48 2.36 2.23
C VAL A 281 2.54 1.68 3.21
N ASP A 282 3.08 1.33 4.38
CA ASP A 282 2.37 0.69 5.48
C ASP A 282 1.92 1.70 6.54
N TYR A 283 2.78 2.68 6.82
CA TYR A 283 2.49 3.67 7.84
C TYR A 283 3.21 5.00 7.59
N VAL A 284 2.52 6.11 7.83
CA VAL A 284 3.10 7.46 7.81
C VAL A 284 3.16 7.95 9.26
N TYR A 285 4.35 8.21 9.77
CA TYR A 285 4.52 8.67 11.15
C TYR A 285 3.99 10.11 11.30
N PRO A 286 3.20 10.39 12.37
CA PRO A 286 2.60 11.72 12.57
C PRO A 286 3.58 12.77 13.07
N SER A 287 4.83 12.37 13.39
CA SER A 287 5.87 13.25 13.93
C SER A 287 6.87 13.63 12.84
N LEU A 288 7.30 14.89 12.89
CA LEU A 288 8.37 15.41 12.03
C LEU A 288 9.68 15.52 12.82
N ASN A 289 10.77 15.20 12.13
CA ASN A 289 12.10 15.49 12.67
C ASN A 289 12.40 16.99 12.53
N PRO A 290 12.53 17.75 13.63
CA PRO A 290 12.68 19.20 13.57
C PRO A 290 14.03 19.65 12.97
N LYS A 291 15.04 18.78 12.97
CA LYS A 291 16.38 19.10 12.43
C LYS A 291 16.42 18.98 10.92
N THR A 292 15.83 17.93 10.38
CA THR A 292 15.84 17.63 8.94
C THR A 292 14.59 18.13 8.23
N ARG A 293 13.51 18.45 8.97
CA ARG A 293 12.18 18.77 8.47
C ARG A 293 11.63 17.66 7.56
N THR A 294 11.86 16.41 7.98
CA THR A 294 11.37 15.21 7.29
C THR A 294 10.37 14.48 8.17
N GLY A 295 9.37 13.90 7.55
CA GLY A 295 8.50 12.89 8.13
C GLY A 295 8.99 11.50 7.78
N GLN A 296 8.82 10.56 8.68
CA GLN A 296 9.16 9.17 8.42
C GLN A 296 7.96 8.44 7.81
N VAL A 297 8.27 7.61 6.82
CA VAL A 297 7.30 6.75 6.15
C VAL A 297 7.82 5.32 6.21
N ARG A 298 7.02 4.42 6.79
CA ARG A 298 7.33 2.99 6.84
C ARG A 298 6.78 2.30 5.61
N ILE A 299 7.65 1.58 4.93
CA ILE A 299 7.33 0.85 3.71
C ILE A 299 7.66 -0.62 3.96
N HIS A 300 6.76 -1.49 3.55
CA HIS A 300 6.91 -2.93 3.68
C HIS A 300 7.38 -3.54 2.37
N PHE A 301 8.40 -4.37 2.44
CA PHE A 301 8.94 -5.13 1.32
C PHE A 301 9.00 -6.63 1.65
N ASP A 302 8.62 -7.45 0.68
CA ASP A 302 8.89 -8.87 0.73
C ASP A 302 10.35 -9.14 0.31
N ASN A 303 11.04 -9.98 1.06
CA ASN A 303 12.44 -10.34 0.85
C ASN A 303 12.57 -11.87 0.81
N PRO A 304 12.20 -12.50 -0.30
CA PRO A 304 12.14 -13.96 -0.41
C PRO A 304 13.50 -14.65 -0.51
N ASP A 305 14.62 -13.91 -0.78
CA ASP A 305 15.96 -14.45 -1.07
C ASP A 305 16.90 -14.38 0.15
#